data_ee33d49aaa46bc280c96656d7f76733a
#
_entry.id   ee33d49aaa46bc280c96656d7f76733a
#
_cell.length_a   1.000
_cell.length_b   1.000
_cell.length_c   1.000
_cell.angle_alpha   90.00
_cell.angle_beta   90.00
_cell.angle_gamma   90.00
#
_symmetry.space_group_name_H-M   'P 1'
#
loop_
_entity.id
_entity.type
_entity.pdbx_description
1 polymer ?
#
loop_
_entity_poly.entity_id
_entity_poly.type
_entity_poly.pdbx_seq_one_letter_code
_entity_poly.pdbx_strand_id
1 'polypeptide(L)'
;AVAGFVPGEDGFSLFVRCIPYNFYALLTILMMLCIVTFHFDYGPMRVHEDNAINGDIYTTPDRPYENAQNDAISGKGKVIDMILPVLILIAFCIGGILYAGGFFKGTGFVESFSNTDASVGLSTGSLLAILVCVAWFLGRRLISFKEIMDCFPEGFKAMIPANMILTLAWTLKAMTDSLGSKEFVEEFVGGLAGSLVSLLPAVVFLIGCVIAFATGTSWGTFGILIPIVV
;
A
#
# COMPACT_ATOMS: atom_id res chain seq x y z
N ALA A 1 -12.92 -1.66 -6.83
CA ALA A 1 -13.02 -0.61 -7.84
C ALA A 1 -13.36 -1.17 -9.22
N VAL A 2 -12.84 -2.33 -9.61
CA VAL A 2 -13.02 -2.88 -10.97
C VAL A 2 -14.19 -3.86 -11.06
N ALA A 3 -14.58 -4.49 -9.95
CA ALA A 3 -15.64 -5.50 -9.82
C ALA A 3 -17.03 -4.95 -10.14
N GLY A 4 -17.33 -4.17 -10.94
CA GLY A 4 -18.65 -3.66 -11.36
C GLY A 4 -18.64 -3.11 -12.77
N PHE A 5 -17.43 -2.99 -13.36
CA PHE A 5 -17.28 -2.41 -14.68
C PHE A 5 -17.13 -3.47 -15.78
N VAL A 6 -16.70 -4.68 -15.44
CA VAL A 6 -16.60 -5.79 -16.39
C VAL A 6 -17.63 -6.86 -16.03
N PRO A 7 -18.75 -6.97 -16.78
CA PRO A 7 -19.79 -7.95 -16.50
C PRO A 7 -19.25 -9.37 -16.61
N GLY A 8 -19.42 -10.16 -15.56
CA GLY A 8 -19.06 -11.58 -15.53
C GLY A 8 -17.62 -11.91 -15.13
N GLU A 9 -16.78 -10.91 -14.81
CA GLU A 9 -15.45 -11.15 -14.25
C GLU A 9 -15.39 -10.75 -12.78
N ASP A 10 -14.71 -11.60 -11.99
CA ASP A 10 -14.41 -11.34 -10.60
C ASP A 10 -13.22 -10.37 -10.48
N GLY A 11 -13.37 -9.35 -9.62
CA GLY A 11 -12.35 -8.32 -9.42
C GLY A 11 -11.00 -8.85 -8.92
N PHE A 12 -10.99 -9.94 -8.14
CA PHE A 12 -9.77 -10.58 -7.70
C PHE A 12 -9.04 -11.28 -8.85
N SER A 13 -9.77 -12.04 -9.68
CA SER A 13 -9.22 -12.72 -10.86
C SER A 13 -8.64 -11.72 -11.85
N LEU A 14 -9.33 -10.60 -12.07
CA LEU A 14 -8.84 -9.53 -12.93
C LEU A 14 -7.57 -8.89 -12.37
N PHE A 15 -7.52 -8.64 -11.06
CA PHE A 15 -6.34 -8.11 -10.40
C PHE A 15 -5.12 -9.04 -10.58
N VAL A 16 -5.29 -10.34 -10.37
CA VAL A 16 -4.21 -11.33 -10.55
C VAL A 16 -3.72 -11.36 -11.99
N ARG A 17 -4.64 -11.28 -12.96
CA ARG A 17 -4.28 -11.22 -14.39
C ARG A 17 -3.55 -9.93 -14.78
N CYS A 18 -3.75 -8.83 -14.06
CA CYS A 18 -3.05 -7.56 -14.30
C CYS A 18 -1.62 -7.54 -13.75
N ILE A 19 -1.24 -8.43 -12.81
CA ILE A 19 0.10 -8.44 -12.19
C ILE A 19 1.24 -8.46 -13.23
N PRO A 20 1.23 -9.35 -14.26
CA PRO A 20 2.30 -9.40 -15.25
C PRO A 20 2.38 -8.14 -16.13
N TYR A 21 1.35 -7.32 -16.17
CA TYR A 21 1.31 -6.07 -16.92
C TYR A 21 1.70 -4.84 -16.10
N ASN A 22 1.95 -5.03 -14.79
CA ASN A 22 2.47 -3.97 -13.93
C ASN A 22 3.99 -3.83 -14.11
N PHE A 23 4.39 -3.31 -15.27
CA PHE A 23 5.80 -3.16 -15.64
C PHE A 23 6.58 -2.29 -14.67
N TYR A 24 5.96 -1.26 -14.08
CA TYR A 24 6.63 -0.43 -13.09
C TYR A 24 7.08 -1.26 -11.88
N ALA A 25 6.19 -2.04 -11.29
CA ALA A 25 6.53 -2.87 -10.14
C ALA A 25 7.60 -3.91 -10.47
N LEU A 26 7.45 -4.61 -11.61
CA LEU A 26 8.39 -5.64 -12.05
C LEU A 26 9.79 -5.05 -12.35
N LEU A 27 9.86 -3.93 -13.08
CA LEU A 27 11.11 -3.26 -13.39
C LEU A 27 11.77 -2.66 -12.15
N THR A 28 10.98 -2.14 -11.19
CA THR A 28 11.53 -1.63 -9.93
C THR A 28 12.14 -2.75 -9.09
N ILE A 29 11.49 -3.90 -8.99
CA ILE A 29 12.05 -5.07 -8.30
C ILE A 29 13.35 -5.52 -9.00
N LEU A 30 13.32 -5.63 -10.33
CA LEU A 30 14.50 -6.00 -11.12
C LEU A 30 15.63 -5.01 -10.89
N MET A 31 15.35 -3.71 -10.94
CA MET A 31 16.34 -2.66 -10.69
C MET A 31 16.95 -2.77 -9.29
N MET A 32 16.13 -2.97 -8.25
CA MET A 32 16.63 -3.18 -6.89
C MET A 32 17.54 -4.40 -6.80
N LEU A 33 17.16 -5.53 -7.42
CA LEU A 33 18.00 -6.72 -7.46
C LEU A 33 19.31 -6.46 -8.20
N CYS A 34 19.30 -5.73 -9.31
CA CYS A 34 20.50 -5.35 -10.04
C CYS A 34 21.42 -4.46 -9.20
N ILE A 35 20.89 -3.44 -8.54
CA ILE A 35 21.67 -2.53 -7.67
C ILE A 35 22.36 -3.34 -6.56
N VAL A 36 21.60 -4.18 -5.86
CA VAL A 36 22.14 -5.01 -4.76
C VAL A 36 23.19 -6.02 -5.26
N THR A 37 22.95 -6.66 -6.41
CA THR A 37 23.85 -7.72 -6.92
C THR A 37 25.11 -7.16 -7.54
N PHE A 38 25.02 -6.05 -8.28
CA PHE A 38 26.13 -5.46 -9.01
C PHE A 38 26.83 -4.33 -8.26
N HIS A 39 26.33 -3.94 -7.08
CA HIS A 39 26.85 -2.81 -6.29
C HIS A 39 27.00 -1.54 -7.15
N PHE A 40 25.96 -1.25 -7.92
CA PHE A 40 25.95 -0.19 -8.91
C PHE A 40 25.05 0.94 -8.45
N ASP A 41 25.66 2.03 -8.01
CA ASP A 41 24.93 3.22 -7.59
C ASP A 41 25.12 4.35 -8.60
N TYR A 42 24.02 5.06 -8.92
CA TYR A 42 24.04 6.13 -9.90
C TYR A 42 23.39 7.41 -9.38
N GLY A 43 23.81 8.55 -9.92
CA GLY A 43 23.27 9.86 -9.59
C GLY A 43 23.38 10.20 -8.10
N PRO A 44 22.35 10.80 -7.50
CA PRO A 44 22.36 11.19 -6.08
C PRO A 44 22.56 10.02 -5.11
N MET A 45 22.15 8.80 -5.48
CA MET A 45 22.28 7.61 -4.62
C MET A 45 23.74 7.30 -4.30
N ARG A 46 24.64 7.52 -5.24
CA ARG A 46 26.07 7.32 -5.03
C ARG A 46 26.62 8.16 -3.87
N VAL A 47 26.15 9.40 -3.76
CA VAL A 47 26.57 10.29 -2.65
C VAL A 47 26.11 9.76 -1.30
N HIS A 48 24.89 9.22 -1.24
CA HIS A 48 24.37 8.61 -0.01
C HIS A 48 25.13 7.33 0.35
N GLU A 49 25.47 6.50 -0.64
CA GLU A 49 26.26 5.28 -0.41
C GLU A 49 27.67 5.60 0.05
N ASP A 50 28.37 6.52 -0.62
CA ASP A 50 29.72 6.95 -0.24
C ASP A 50 29.73 7.53 1.20
N ASN A 51 28.70 8.30 1.60
CA ASN A 51 28.58 8.82 2.95
C ASN A 51 28.26 7.70 3.96
N ALA A 52 27.41 6.76 3.61
CA ALA A 52 27.10 5.62 4.47
C ALA A 52 28.32 4.75 4.75
N ILE A 53 29.17 4.50 3.73
CA ILE A 53 30.45 3.81 3.89
C ILE A 53 31.39 4.55 4.85
N ASN A 54 31.34 5.90 4.85
CA ASN A 54 32.10 6.75 5.76
C ASN A 54 31.45 6.89 7.14
N GLY A 55 30.33 6.24 7.40
CA GLY A 55 29.63 6.22 8.69
C GLY A 55 28.51 7.26 8.84
N ASP A 56 28.27 8.11 7.84
CA ASP A 56 27.13 9.04 7.81
C ASP A 56 25.96 8.45 7.03
N ILE A 57 25.05 7.79 7.72
CA ILE A 57 23.87 7.14 7.14
C ILE A 57 22.74 8.13 6.75
N TYR A 58 22.85 9.39 7.11
CA TYR A 58 21.79 10.37 6.86
C TYR A 58 22.09 11.32 5.71
N THR A 59 23.34 11.63 5.44
CA THR A 59 23.81 12.55 4.37
C THR A 59 23.32 14.00 4.51
N THR A 60 22.12 14.21 5.07
CA THR A 60 21.47 15.51 5.24
C THR A 60 21.55 15.97 6.70
N PRO A 61 21.53 17.30 6.98
CA PRO A 61 21.49 17.81 8.34
C PRO A 61 20.25 17.37 9.13
N ASP A 62 19.18 17.09 8.39
CA ASP A 62 17.93 16.57 8.94
C ASP A 62 18.11 15.07 9.20
N ARG A 63 18.28 14.72 10.45
CA ARG A 63 18.57 13.35 10.89
C ARG A 63 17.31 12.69 11.46
N PRO A 64 16.38 12.24 10.60
CA PRO A 64 15.17 11.58 11.06
C PRO A 64 15.56 10.33 11.85
N TYR A 65 14.91 10.11 13.00
CA TYR A 65 15.13 8.94 13.86
C TYR A 65 16.46 8.88 14.63
N GLU A 66 17.30 9.93 14.62
CA GLU A 66 18.52 9.96 15.45
C GLU A 66 18.21 9.75 16.94
N ASN A 67 17.08 10.28 17.41
CA ASN A 67 16.63 10.11 18.78
C ASN A 67 16.09 8.71 19.08
N ALA A 68 15.68 7.95 18.08
CA ALA A 68 15.20 6.58 18.27
C ALA A 68 16.32 5.59 18.64
N GLN A 69 17.59 5.97 18.40
CA GLN A 69 18.75 5.17 18.81
C GLN A 69 19.07 5.28 20.31
N ASN A 70 18.49 6.26 21.00
CA ASN A 70 18.70 6.48 22.43
C ASN A 70 17.72 5.73 23.33
N ASP A 71 16.71 5.06 22.75
CA ASP A 71 15.81 4.23 23.51
C ASP A 71 16.54 2.99 24.04
N ALA A 72 16.29 2.65 25.30
CA ALA A 72 16.93 1.52 25.97
C ALA A 72 16.59 0.21 25.25
N ILE A 73 17.52 -0.27 24.43
CA ILE A 73 17.35 -1.52 23.68
C ILE A 73 17.40 -2.70 24.66
N SER A 74 16.32 -3.48 24.70
CA SER A 74 16.29 -4.73 25.46
C SER A 74 17.28 -5.75 24.87
N GLY A 75 18.34 -6.09 25.62
CA GLY A 75 19.33 -7.11 25.21
C GLY A 75 18.78 -8.53 25.09
N LYS A 76 17.49 -8.74 25.38
CA LYS A 76 16.81 -10.05 25.32
C LYS A 76 16.13 -10.32 23.97
N GLY A 77 16.04 -9.33 23.10
CA GLY A 77 15.40 -9.44 21.78
C GLY A 77 16.15 -10.41 20.86
N LYS A 78 15.38 -11.18 20.12
CA LYS A 78 15.88 -12.06 19.07
C LYS A 78 15.24 -11.66 17.73
N VAL A 79 15.86 -12.05 16.63
CA VAL A 79 15.32 -11.79 15.28
C VAL A 79 13.88 -12.31 15.12
N ILE A 80 13.55 -13.40 15.78
CA ILE A 80 12.18 -13.96 15.77
C ILE A 80 11.14 -12.98 16.35
N ASP A 81 11.53 -12.13 17.30
CA ASP A 81 10.62 -11.17 17.94
C ASP A 81 10.27 -10.01 17.03
N MET A 82 11.03 -9.80 15.96
CA MET A 82 10.73 -8.86 14.89
C MET A 82 9.91 -9.53 13.76
N ILE A 83 10.28 -10.75 13.37
CA ILE A 83 9.64 -11.43 12.24
C ILE A 83 8.26 -11.96 12.62
N LEU A 84 8.12 -12.54 13.80
CA LEU A 84 6.89 -13.20 14.22
C LEU A 84 5.66 -12.26 14.26
N PRO A 85 5.73 -11.03 14.79
CA PRO A 85 4.59 -10.10 14.74
C PRO A 85 4.12 -9.81 13.32
N VAL A 86 5.04 -9.68 12.36
CA VAL A 86 4.70 -9.46 10.95
C VAL A 86 3.96 -10.68 10.37
N LEU A 87 4.47 -11.88 10.63
CA LEU A 87 3.82 -13.11 10.18
C LEU A 87 2.43 -13.30 10.82
N ILE A 88 2.31 -13.01 12.11
CA ILE A 88 1.04 -13.04 12.84
C ILE A 88 0.06 -12.05 12.20
N LEU A 89 0.49 -10.81 11.95
CA LEU A 89 -0.36 -9.80 11.32
C LEU A 89 -0.86 -10.27 9.96
N ILE A 90 0.03 -10.76 9.10
CA ILE A 90 -0.33 -11.25 7.76
C ILE A 90 -1.32 -12.42 7.89
N ALA A 91 -1.05 -13.40 8.73
CA ALA A 91 -1.90 -14.58 8.90
C ALA A 91 -3.31 -14.21 9.41
N PHE A 92 -3.39 -13.32 10.40
CA PHE A 92 -4.68 -12.89 10.94
C PHE A 92 -5.44 -11.96 9.99
N CYS A 93 -4.76 -11.11 9.23
CA CYS A 93 -5.40 -10.30 8.20
C CYS A 93 -5.99 -11.17 7.08
N ILE A 94 -5.24 -12.15 6.59
CA ILE A 94 -5.74 -13.12 5.61
C ILE A 94 -6.91 -13.92 6.21
N GLY A 95 -6.78 -14.40 7.43
CA GLY A 95 -7.85 -15.10 8.14
C GLY A 95 -9.10 -14.24 8.33
N GLY A 96 -8.93 -12.96 8.66
CA GLY A 96 -10.03 -11.99 8.81
C GLY A 96 -10.76 -11.74 7.48
N ILE A 97 -10.04 -11.60 6.39
CA ILE A 97 -10.60 -11.47 5.04
C ILE A 97 -11.41 -12.73 4.68
N LEU A 98 -10.85 -13.90 4.87
CA LEU A 98 -11.52 -15.18 4.60
C LEU A 98 -12.76 -15.37 5.46
N TYR A 99 -12.68 -14.99 6.75
CA TYR A 99 -13.83 -15.05 7.65
C TYR A 99 -14.96 -14.11 7.22
N ALA A 100 -14.63 -12.84 6.93
CA ALA A 100 -15.60 -11.85 6.48
C ALA A 100 -16.23 -12.23 5.11
N GLY A 101 -15.46 -12.86 4.21
CA GLY A 101 -15.90 -13.33 2.91
C GLY A 101 -16.68 -14.65 2.92
N GLY A 102 -16.87 -15.27 4.11
CA GLY A 102 -17.72 -16.45 4.26
C GLY A 102 -17.03 -17.78 3.90
N PHE A 103 -15.71 -17.86 3.84
CA PHE A 103 -14.97 -19.09 3.57
C PHE A 103 -15.39 -20.25 4.48
N PHE A 104 -15.58 -19.97 5.77
CA PHE A 104 -16.03 -20.99 6.74
C PHE A 104 -17.51 -21.38 6.60
N LYS A 105 -18.26 -20.69 5.72
CA LYS A 105 -19.64 -21.02 5.37
C LYS A 105 -19.76 -21.81 4.09
N GLY A 106 -18.62 -22.22 3.49
CA GLY A 106 -18.57 -23.07 2.30
C GLY A 106 -18.34 -22.34 0.98
N THR A 107 -18.06 -21.03 0.99
CA THR A 107 -17.64 -20.31 -0.21
C THR A 107 -16.21 -20.68 -0.62
N GLY A 108 -15.91 -20.67 -1.91
CA GLY A 108 -14.57 -20.93 -2.43
C GLY A 108 -13.56 -19.87 -1.95
N PHE A 109 -12.28 -20.22 -1.95
CA PHE A 109 -11.21 -19.32 -1.51
C PHE A 109 -11.21 -17.98 -2.29
N VAL A 110 -11.24 -18.04 -3.62
CA VAL A 110 -11.25 -16.86 -4.51
C VAL A 110 -12.54 -16.05 -4.31
N GLU A 111 -13.67 -16.72 -4.22
CA GLU A 111 -14.97 -16.10 -4.02
C GLU A 111 -15.07 -15.41 -2.65
N SER A 112 -14.45 -15.98 -1.61
CA SER A 112 -14.39 -15.35 -0.28
C SER A 112 -13.58 -14.06 -0.31
N PHE A 113 -12.48 -14.01 -1.07
CA PHE A 113 -11.72 -12.77 -1.24
C PHE A 113 -12.49 -11.71 -2.02
N SER A 114 -13.27 -12.11 -3.02
CA SER A 114 -14.08 -11.21 -3.85
C SER A 114 -15.26 -10.61 -3.09
N ASN A 115 -15.94 -11.43 -2.30
CA ASN A 115 -17.16 -11.05 -1.57
C ASN A 115 -16.88 -10.38 -0.22
N THR A 116 -15.60 -10.25 0.18
CA THR A 116 -15.25 -9.72 1.50
C THR A 116 -15.35 -8.20 1.54
N ASP A 117 -15.86 -7.65 2.64
CA ASP A 117 -15.56 -6.28 3.04
C ASP A 117 -14.16 -6.26 3.67
N ALA A 118 -13.19 -5.83 2.86
CA ALA A 118 -11.78 -5.80 3.27
C ALA A 118 -11.55 -4.92 4.50
N SER A 119 -12.34 -3.86 4.70
CA SER A 119 -12.21 -2.98 5.87
C SER A 119 -12.59 -3.70 7.16
N VAL A 120 -13.63 -4.50 7.14
CA VAL A 120 -14.04 -5.34 8.27
C VAL A 120 -13.04 -6.47 8.51
N GLY A 121 -12.64 -7.17 7.45
CA GLY A 121 -11.70 -8.28 7.53
C GLY A 121 -10.33 -7.88 8.08
N LEU A 122 -9.77 -6.78 7.56
CA LEU A 122 -8.48 -6.26 8.01
C LEU A 122 -8.53 -5.69 9.43
N SER A 123 -9.59 -4.97 9.79
CA SER A 123 -9.73 -4.39 11.13
C SER A 123 -9.85 -5.48 12.20
N THR A 124 -10.66 -6.51 11.96
CA THR A 124 -10.79 -7.63 12.89
C THR A 124 -9.52 -8.48 12.96
N GLY A 125 -8.90 -8.74 11.81
CA GLY A 125 -7.63 -9.47 11.73
C GLY A 125 -6.50 -8.76 12.46
N SER A 126 -6.32 -7.45 12.25
CA SER A 126 -5.28 -6.66 12.92
C SER A 126 -5.50 -6.55 14.43
N LEU A 127 -6.76 -6.42 14.88
CA LEU A 127 -7.07 -6.41 16.31
C LEU A 127 -6.67 -7.73 16.98
N LEU A 128 -7.01 -8.87 16.37
CA LEU A 128 -6.61 -10.17 16.89
C LEU A 128 -5.09 -10.36 16.86
N ALA A 129 -4.43 -9.90 15.80
CA ALA A 129 -2.97 -9.94 15.69
C ALA A 129 -2.29 -9.15 16.82
N ILE A 130 -2.79 -7.96 17.15
CA ILE A 130 -2.26 -7.15 18.27
C ILE A 130 -2.40 -7.90 19.57
N LEU A 131 -3.56 -8.50 19.86
CA LEU A 131 -3.77 -9.26 21.10
C LEU A 131 -2.78 -10.43 21.23
N VAL A 132 -2.55 -11.17 20.13
CA VAL A 132 -1.59 -12.29 20.11
C VAL A 132 -0.16 -11.78 20.26
N CYS A 133 0.22 -10.67 19.62
CA CYS A 133 1.54 -10.07 19.77
C CYS A 133 1.79 -9.58 21.20
N VAL A 134 0.81 -8.93 21.82
CA VAL A 134 0.89 -8.51 23.23
C VAL A 134 1.09 -9.72 24.15
N ALA A 135 0.30 -10.78 23.95
CA ALA A 135 0.45 -12.02 24.72
C ALA A 135 1.85 -12.67 24.53
N TRP A 136 2.37 -12.64 23.31
CA TRP A 136 3.71 -13.14 22.99
C TRP A 136 4.81 -12.38 23.73
N PHE A 137 4.79 -11.03 23.63
CA PHE A 137 5.81 -10.19 24.27
C PHE A 137 5.77 -10.29 25.79
N LEU A 138 4.58 -10.29 26.39
CA LEU A 138 4.40 -10.49 27.83
C LEU A 138 4.84 -11.89 28.28
N GLY A 139 4.47 -12.94 27.54
CA GLY A 139 4.84 -14.32 27.86
C GLY A 139 6.35 -14.54 27.83
N ARG A 140 7.05 -13.89 26.90
CA ARG A 140 8.52 -13.92 26.83
C ARG A 140 9.21 -12.94 27.77
N ARG A 141 8.45 -12.09 28.46
CA ARG A 141 8.97 -11.05 29.36
C ARG A 141 10.02 -10.15 28.67
N LEU A 142 9.77 -9.82 27.38
CA LEU A 142 10.63 -8.95 26.61
C LEU A 142 10.38 -7.48 26.96
N ILE A 143 9.13 -7.14 27.18
CA ILE A 143 8.64 -5.80 27.44
C ILE A 143 7.62 -5.89 28.56
N SER A 144 7.56 -4.89 29.43
CA SER A 144 6.56 -4.80 30.49
C SER A 144 5.19 -4.38 29.92
N PHE A 145 4.11 -4.69 30.64
CA PHE A 145 2.76 -4.27 30.24
C PHE A 145 2.65 -2.75 30.11
N LYS A 146 3.32 -2.00 30.98
CA LYS A 146 3.32 -0.54 30.94
C LYS A 146 3.96 -0.05 29.64
N GLU A 147 5.13 -0.55 29.29
CA GLU A 147 5.82 -0.19 28.04
C GLU A 147 4.97 -0.51 26.80
N ILE A 148 4.26 -1.64 26.80
CA ILE A 148 3.33 -1.95 25.72
C ILE A 148 2.21 -0.91 25.62
N MET A 149 1.64 -0.51 26.76
CA MET A 149 0.59 0.51 26.76
C MET A 149 1.10 1.88 26.31
N ASP A 150 2.34 2.23 26.63
CA ASP A 150 2.99 3.46 26.17
C ASP A 150 3.25 3.46 24.64
N CYS A 151 3.42 2.27 24.02
CA CYS A 151 3.57 2.15 22.56
C CYS A 151 2.28 2.48 21.77
N PHE A 152 1.09 2.32 22.36
CA PHE A 152 -0.17 2.59 21.64
C PHE A 152 -0.32 4.06 21.21
N PRO A 153 -0.14 5.06 22.11
CA PRO A 153 -0.18 6.46 21.71
C PRO A 153 0.87 6.81 20.65
N GLU A 154 2.06 6.23 20.73
CA GLU A 154 3.11 6.45 19.72
C GLU A 154 2.73 5.85 18.36
N GLY A 155 2.13 4.66 18.33
CA GLY A 155 1.58 4.05 17.12
C GLY A 155 0.47 4.90 16.50
N PHE A 156 -0.44 5.45 17.30
CA PHE A 156 -1.47 6.39 16.82
C PHE A 156 -0.86 7.65 16.22
N LYS A 157 0.13 8.27 16.90
CA LYS A 157 0.84 9.45 16.38
C LYS A 157 1.53 9.15 15.03
N ALA A 158 2.16 7.98 14.90
CA ALA A 158 2.82 7.56 13.67
C ALA A 158 1.83 7.41 12.49
N MET A 159 0.56 7.08 12.75
CA MET A 159 -0.48 6.92 11.73
C MET A 159 -1.20 8.22 11.37
N ILE A 160 -1.07 9.30 12.15
CA ILE A 160 -1.73 10.59 11.87
C ILE A 160 -1.42 11.11 10.46
N PRO A 161 -0.15 11.19 10.00
CA PRO A 161 0.13 11.70 8.66
C PRO A 161 -0.53 10.87 7.56
N ALA A 162 -0.51 9.54 7.67
CA ALA A 162 -1.14 8.64 6.70
C ALA A 162 -2.67 8.84 6.66
N ASN A 163 -3.32 8.93 7.82
CA ASN A 163 -4.76 9.18 7.91
C ASN A 163 -5.15 10.55 7.35
N MET A 164 -4.34 11.58 7.60
CA MET A 164 -4.57 12.92 7.03
C MET A 164 -4.49 12.89 5.50
N ILE A 165 -3.45 12.25 4.94
CA ILE A 165 -3.28 12.11 3.49
C ILE A 165 -4.48 11.40 2.88
N LEU A 166 -4.92 10.29 3.46
CA LEU A 166 -6.09 9.53 2.96
C LEU A 166 -7.37 10.35 3.03
N THR A 167 -7.61 11.04 4.15
CA THR A 167 -8.81 11.87 4.33
C THR A 167 -8.85 13.00 3.30
N LEU A 168 -7.73 13.70 3.11
CA LEU A 168 -7.62 14.78 2.12
C LEU A 168 -7.76 14.25 0.69
N ALA A 169 -7.18 13.08 0.39
CA ALA A 169 -7.31 12.44 -0.93
C ALA A 169 -8.77 12.06 -1.23
N TRP A 170 -9.51 11.51 -0.26
CA TRP A 170 -10.94 11.22 -0.44
C TRP A 170 -11.79 12.48 -0.59
N THR A 171 -11.45 13.52 0.16
CA THR A 171 -12.11 14.83 0.02
C THR A 171 -11.87 15.40 -1.38
N LEU A 172 -10.62 15.39 -1.84
CA LEU A 172 -10.27 15.84 -3.19
C LEU A 172 -11.02 15.03 -4.26
N LYS A 173 -11.06 13.70 -4.12
CA LYS A 173 -11.83 12.82 -5.01
C LYS A 173 -13.31 13.22 -5.03
N ALA A 174 -13.94 13.40 -3.89
CA ALA A 174 -15.35 13.79 -3.81
C ALA A 174 -15.61 15.15 -4.47
N MET A 175 -14.70 16.11 -4.30
CA MET A 175 -14.78 17.40 -4.96
C MET A 175 -14.63 17.27 -6.49
N THR A 176 -13.68 16.47 -6.94
CA THR A 176 -13.43 16.21 -8.37
C THR A 176 -14.65 15.53 -9.01
N ASP A 177 -15.25 14.55 -8.34
CA ASP A 177 -16.48 13.90 -8.80
C ASP A 177 -17.63 14.91 -8.89
N SER A 178 -17.76 15.85 -7.94
CA SER A 178 -18.82 16.87 -7.95
C SER A 178 -18.65 17.92 -9.07
N LEU A 179 -17.45 18.06 -9.59
CA LEU A 179 -17.16 18.97 -10.74
C LEU A 179 -17.45 18.33 -12.11
N GLY A 180 -17.91 17.08 -12.16
CA GLY A 180 -18.17 16.39 -13.42
C GLY A 180 -16.89 16.03 -14.19
N SER A 181 -15.79 15.79 -13.49
CA SER A 181 -14.49 15.50 -14.13
C SER A 181 -14.51 14.22 -14.96
N LYS A 182 -15.34 13.28 -14.58
CA LYS A 182 -15.52 12.00 -15.31
C LYS A 182 -16.12 12.27 -16.69
N GLU A 183 -17.22 13.00 -16.72
CA GLU A 183 -17.93 13.35 -17.95
C GLU A 183 -17.05 14.19 -18.88
N PHE A 184 -16.27 15.12 -18.34
CA PHE A 184 -15.32 15.93 -19.11
C PHE A 184 -14.23 15.07 -19.77
N VAL A 185 -13.64 14.13 -19.03
CA VAL A 185 -12.58 13.26 -19.56
C VAL A 185 -13.15 12.26 -20.57
N GLU A 186 -14.36 11.74 -20.34
CA GLU A 186 -15.06 10.86 -21.27
C GLU A 186 -15.33 11.55 -22.61
N GLU A 187 -15.83 12.77 -22.61
CA GLU A 187 -16.04 13.57 -23.81
C GLU A 187 -14.74 13.86 -24.54
N PHE A 188 -13.68 14.23 -23.79
CA PHE A 188 -12.36 14.52 -24.36
C PHE A 188 -11.72 13.29 -25.00
N VAL A 189 -11.75 12.12 -24.35
CA VAL A 189 -11.21 10.87 -24.87
C VAL A 189 -12.07 10.35 -26.04
N GLY A 190 -13.39 10.43 -25.93
CA GLY A 190 -14.32 10.05 -26.99
C GLY A 190 -14.11 10.85 -28.28
N GLY A 191 -13.79 12.13 -28.17
CA GLY A 191 -13.43 12.97 -29.31
C GLY A 191 -12.13 12.58 -30.02
N LEU A 192 -11.19 11.97 -29.30
CA LEU A 192 -9.91 11.48 -29.83
C LEU A 192 -10.00 10.11 -30.49
N ALA A 193 -10.95 9.26 -30.07
CA ALA A 193 -11.01 7.84 -30.43
C ALA A 193 -11.20 7.56 -31.94
N GLY A 194 -11.79 8.47 -32.68
CA GLY A 194 -12.09 8.26 -34.11
C GLY A 194 -10.89 8.10 -35.04
N SER A 195 -9.74 8.70 -34.72
CA SER A 195 -8.53 8.69 -35.55
C SER A 195 -7.30 8.01 -34.90
N LEU A 196 -7.35 7.75 -33.60
CA LEU A 196 -6.19 7.34 -32.81
C LEU A 196 -6.45 6.09 -31.94
N VAL A 197 -7.35 5.21 -32.34
CA VAL A 197 -7.71 3.98 -31.55
C VAL A 197 -6.49 3.14 -31.19
N SER A 198 -5.51 3.02 -32.08
CA SER A 198 -4.28 2.26 -31.80
C SER A 198 -3.36 2.96 -30.77
N LEU A 199 -3.50 4.28 -30.60
CA LEU A 199 -2.75 5.07 -29.63
C LEU A 199 -3.54 5.31 -28.33
N LEU A 200 -4.78 4.83 -28.24
CA LEU A 200 -5.64 5.02 -27.08
C LEU A 200 -4.97 4.65 -25.75
N PRO A 201 -4.25 3.51 -25.62
CA PRO A 201 -3.54 3.18 -24.38
C PRO A 201 -2.49 4.24 -23.97
N ALA A 202 -1.77 4.80 -24.96
CA ALA A 202 -0.77 5.84 -24.69
C ALA A 202 -1.43 7.16 -24.29
N VAL A 203 -2.53 7.53 -24.93
CA VAL A 203 -3.31 8.75 -24.59
C VAL A 203 -3.90 8.63 -23.20
N VAL A 204 -4.53 7.50 -22.87
CA VAL A 204 -5.08 7.22 -21.53
C VAL A 204 -3.97 7.24 -20.47
N PHE A 205 -2.79 6.71 -20.79
CA PHE A 205 -1.65 6.77 -19.89
C PHE A 205 -1.22 8.22 -19.61
N LEU A 206 -1.08 9.05 -20.63
CA LEU A 206 -0.69 10.46 -20.47
C LEU A 206 -1.73 11.25 -19.68
N ILE A 207 -3.02 11.07 -19.97
CA ILE A 207 -4.12 11.66 -19.21
C ILE A 207 -4.06 11.16 -17.75
N GLY A 208 -3.83 9.88 -17.55
CA GLY A 208 -3.64 9.29 -16.22
C GLY A 208 -2.50 9.93 -15.44
N CYS A 209 -1.37 10.21 -16.08
CA CYS A 209 -0.25 10.92 -15.46
C CYS A 209 -0.67 12.35 -15.01
N VAL A 210 -1.39 13.09 -15.85
CA VAL A 210 -1.87 14.43 -15.50
C VAL A 210 -2.87 14.38 -14.34
N ILE A 211 -3.84 13.47 -14.40
CA ILE A 211 -4.83 13.31 -13.34
C ILE A 211 -4.15 12.86 -12.04
N ALA A 212 -3.25 11.89 -12.10
CA ALA A 212 -2.52 11.40 -10.92
C ALA A 212 -1.69 12.51 -10.27
N PHE A 213 -1.05 13.36 -11.08
CA PHE A 213 -0.31 14.51 -10.59
C PHE A 213 -1.24 15.56 -9.96
N ALA A 214 -2.38 15.85 -10.59
CA ALA A 214 -3.34 16.82 -10.11
C ALA A 214 -4.07 16.38 -8.84
N THR A 215 -4.46 15.08 -8.76
CA THR A 215 -5.20 14.52 -7.62
C THR A 215 -4.29 14.04 -6.49
N GLY A 216 -3.00 13.83 -6.77
CA GLY A 216 -2.03 13.31 -5.81
C GLY A 216 -2.31 11.87 -5.33
N THR A 217 -3.23 11.14 -5.99
CA THR A 217 -3.64 9.80 -5.58
C THR A 217 -3.95 8.88 -6.75
N SER A 218 -3.48 7.64 -6.68
CA SER A 218 -3.83 6.59 -7.64
C SER A 218 -5.32 6.23 -7.59
N TRP A 219 -5.95 6.28 -6.43
CA TRP A 219 -7.38 6.00 -6.27
C TRP A 219 -8.27 6.99 -7.01
N GLY A 220 -7.95 8.27 -6.96
CA GLY A 220 -8.64 9.30 -7.75
C GLY A 220 -8.49 9.06 -9.25
N THR A 221 -7.28 8.76 -9.69
CA THR A 221 -6.99 8.44 -11.09
C THR A 221 -7.76 7.22 -11.58
N PHE A 222 -7.76 6.12 -10.82
CA PHE A 222 -8.52 4.92 -11.17
C PHE A 222 -10.04 5.16 -11.16
N GLY A 223 -10.54 5.92 -10.17
CA GLY A 223 -11.95 6.26 -10.08
C GLY A 223 -12.49 7.02 -11.30
N ILE A 224 -11.64 7.82 -11.93
CA ILE A 224 -11.98 8.60 -13.13
C ILE A 224 -11.76 7.77 -14.40
N LEU A 225 -10.60 7.12 -14.55
CA LEU A 225 -10.21 6.50 -15.82
C LEU A 225 -10.85 5.13 -16.07
N ILE A 226 -11.05 4.30 -15.04
CA ILE A 226 -11.61 2.95 -15.25
C ILE A 226 -12.98 3.01 -15.92
N PRO A 227 -13.96 3.82 -15.47
CA PRO A 227 -15.25 3.91 -16.14
C PRO A 227 -15.21 4.44 -17.56
N ILE A 228 -14.13 5.11 -17.97
CA ILE A 228 -13.96 5.67 -19.31
C ILE A 228 -13.38 4.65 -20.28
N VAL A 229 -12.51 3.76 -19.76
CA VAL A 229 -11.78 2.78 -20.59
C VAL A 229 -12.56 1.47 -20.75
N VAL A 230 -13.45 1.14 -19.81
CA VAL A 230 -14.28 -0.05 -19.81
C VAL A 230 -15.65 0.25 -20.38
#